data_77ffc82b6cafa7969326a0e8c437d15a
#
_entry.id   77ffc82b6cafa7969326a0e8c437d15a
#
_cell.length_a   1.000
_cell.length_b   1.000
_cell.length_c   1.000
_cell.angle_alpha   90.00
_cell.angle_beta   90.00
_cell.angle_gamma   90.00
#
_symmetry.space_group_name_H-M   'P 1'
#
loop_
_entity.id
_entity.type
_entity.pdbx_description
1 polymer ?
#
loop_
_entity_poly.entity_id
_entity_poly.type
_entity_poly.pdbx_seq_one_letter_code
_entity_poly.pdbx_strand_id
1 'polypeptide(L)'
;MIRNLLLTASVLALTGAVAMPVQAQSAAGAYLAGRHAAVRSDFAESAKYYGEALALDPKNPEFLESTVLALLSLGDIDRALPLARIMAASDQPGQIAYLVTTAGMAQEENYAGLIEQSADEGGIGPWVDGLVKAWAHVGVGDMTAAITQFDDLSKEA
;
A
#
# COMPACT_ATOMS: atom_id res chain seq x y z
N MET A 1 47.65 -73.02 13.19
CA MET A 1 47.35 -72.20 12.02
C MET A 1 46.00 -71.59 12.16
N ILE A 2 45.92 -70.40 12.70
CA ILE A 2 44.64 -69.66 12.91
C ILE A 2 44.84 -68.34 12.26
N ARG A 3 44.09 -68.13 11.18
CA ARG A 3 44.12 -66.91 10.39
C ARG A 3 43.07 -65.97 10.89
N ASN A 4 43.48 -64.88 11.56
CA ASN A 4 42.61 -63.83 12.06
C ASN A 4 42.02 -63.04 10.90
N LEU A 5 40.73 -63.09 10.77
CA LEU A 5 39.93 -62.25 9.87
C LEU A 5 39.56 -60.99 10.64
N LEU A 6 40.22 -59.91 10.36
CA LEU A 6 39.83 -58.60 10.86
C LEU A 6 38.73 -58.01 9.95
N LEU A 7 37.53 -58.04 10.43
CA LEU A 7 36.40 -57.34 9.86
C LEU A 7 36.47 -55.86 10.31
N THR A 8 36.95 -55.02 9.44
CA THR A 8 36.82 -53.57 9.59
C THR A 8 35.41 -53.13 9.16
N ALA A 9 34.55 -52.91 10.14
CA ALA A 9 33.25 -52.29 9.89
C ALA A 9 33.46 -50.78 9.68
N SER A 10 33.40 -50.33 8.45
CA SER A 10 33.33 -48.91 8.12
C SER A 10 31.93 -48.40 8.35
N VAL A 11 31.74 -47.70 9.48
CA VAL A 11 30.51 -46.92 9.74
C VAL A 11 30.53 -45.66 8.87
N LEU A 12 29.85 -45.71 7.76
CA LEU A 12 29.57 -44.52 6.96
C LEU A 12 28.54 -43.68 7.70
N ALA A 13 28.98 -42.70 8.47
CA ALA A 13 28.10 -41.69 9.02
C ALA A 13 27.60 -40.80 7.88
N LEU A 14 26.41 -41.12 7.36
CA LEU A 14 25.64 -40.24 6.47
C LEU A 14 25.12 -39.07 7.30
N THR A 15 25.91 -38.02 7.45
CA THR A 15 25.42 -36.74 7.96
C THR A 15 24.50 -36.17 6.89
N GLY A 16 23.21 -36.48 7.00
CA GLY A 16 22.14 -35.82 6.24
C GLY A 16 22.13 -34.36 6.62
N ALA A 17 22.79 -33.53 5.84
CA ALA A 17 22.55 -32.11 5.85
C ALA A 17 21.09 -31.92 5.46
N VAL A 18 20.22 -31.68 6.47
CA VAL A 18 18.88 -31.18 6.25
C VAL A 18 19.09 -29.77 5.68
N ALA A 19 19.16 -29.68 4.34
CA ALA A 19 19.06 -28.42 3.66
C ALA A 19 17.64 -27.88 3.99
N MET A 20 17.54 -27.06 5.03
CA MET A 20 16.35 -26.24 5.19
C MET A 20 16.23 -25.45 3.88
N PRO A 21 15.07 -25.51 3.21
CA PRO A 21 14.84 -24.63 2.09
C PRO A 21 14.98 -23.20 2.61
N VAL A 22 16.08 -22.55 2.28
CA VAL A 22 16.15 -21.11 2.32
C VAL A 22 15.15 -20.68 1.26
N GLN A 23 13.91 -20.48 1.68
CA GLN A 23 12.95 -19.76 0.86
C GLN A 23 13.52 -18.36 0.74
N ALA A 24 14.28 -18.12 -0.30
CA ALA A 24 14.58 -16.79 -0.75
C ALA A 24 13.21 -16.19 -1.11
N GLN A 25 12.62 -15.44 -0.17
CA GLN A 25 11.41 -14.68 -0.42
C GLN A 25 11.73 -13.72 -1.55
N SER A 26 11.28 -14.06 -2.74
CA SER A 26 11.36 -13.14 -3.87
C SER A 26 10.19 -12.15 -3.77
N ALA A 27 10.42 -10.89 -4.12
CA ALA A 27 9.35 -9.89 -4.18
C ALA A 27 8.16 -10.39 -5.00
N ALA A 28 8.42 -11.09 -6.11
CA ALA A 28 7.39 -11.70 -6.94
C ALA A 28 6.59 -12.79 -6.22
N GLY A 29 7.27 -13.65 -5.42
CA GLY A 29 6.60 -14.69 -4.64
C GLY A 29 5.69 -14.10 -3.56
N ALA A 30 6.18 -13.12 -2.82
CA ALA A 30 5.40 -12.40 -1.83
C ALA A 30 4.21 -11.67 -2.49
N TYR A 31 4.43 -10.99 -3.61
CA TYR A 31 3.38 -10.31 -4.36
C TYR A 31 2.27 -11.27 -4.82
N LEU A 32 2.63 -12.44 -5.38
CA LEU A 32 1.65 -13.44 -5.81
C LEU A 32 0.85 -14.02 -4.63
N ALA A 33 1.49 -14.22 -3.48
CA ALA A 33 0.81 -14.64 -2.26
C ALA A 33 -0.20 -13.57 -1.79
N GLY A 34 0.19 -12.29 -1.81
CA GLY A 34 -0.69 -11.14 -1.53
C GLY A 34 -1.89 -11.08 -2.46
N ARG A 35 -1.67 -11.26 -3.76
CA ARG A 35 -2.77 -11.33 -4.75
C ARG A 35 -3.73 -12.50 -4.49
N HIS A 36 -3.20 -13.66 -4.15
CA HIS A 36 -4.03 -14.80 -3.84
C HIS A 36 -4.91 -14.54 -2.60
N ALA A 37 -4.34 -13.94 -1.56
CA ALA A 37 -5.08 -13.53 -0.36
C ALA A 37 -6.15 -12.48 -0.69
N ALA A 38 -5.83 -11.47 -1.51
CA ALA A 38 -6.77 -10.42 -1.92
C ALA A 38 -7.98 -10.98 -2.66
N VAL A 39 -7.79 -11.93 -3.59
CA VAL A 39 -8.89 -12.59 -4.32
C VAL A 39 -9.82 -13.33 -3.36
N ARG A 40 -9.33 -13.79 -2.23
CA ARG A 40 -10.11 -14.47 -1.19
C ARG A 40 -10.69 -13.49 -0.15
N SER A 41 -10.50 -12.18 -0.36
CA SER A 41 -10.87 -11.12 0.59
C SER A 41 -10.18 -11.26 1.95
N ASP A 42 -9.04 -11.97 2.01
CA ASP A 42 -8.18 -12.02 3.19
C ASP A 42 -7.21 -10.84 3.16
N PHE A 43 -7.75 -9.67 3.50
CA PHE A 43 -6.99 -8.43 3.42
C PHE A 43 -5.86 -8.34 4.45
N ALA A 44 -5.95 -9.07 5.55
CA ALA A 44 -4.87 -9.12 6.54
C ALA A 44 -3.63 -9.84 5.99
N GLU A 45 -3.80 -11.04 5.45
CA GLU A 45 -2.71 -11.76 4.78
C GLU A 45 -2.25 -11.03 3.51
N SER A 46 -3.18 -10.39 2.78
CA SER A 46 -2.85 -9.58 1.61
C SER A 46 -1.92 -8.41 1.97
N ALA A 47 -2.26 -7.62 2.98
CA ALA A 47 -1.44 -6.50 3.45
C ALA A 47 -0.06 -6.97 3.95
N LYS A 48 0.01 -8.12 4.61
CA LYS A 48 1.26 -8.72 5.07
C LYS A 48 2.17 -9.08 3.90
N TYR A 49 1.68 -9.86 2.94
CA TYR A 49 2.49 -10.32 1.81
C TYR A 49 2.86 -9.19 0.84
N TYR A 50 1.96 -8.24 0.59
CA TYR A 50 2.32 -7.05 -0.20
C TYR A 50 3.34 -6.17 0.52
N GLY A 51 3.25 -6.05 1.85
CA GLY A 51 4.27 -5.39 2.66
C GLY A 51 5.63 -6.08 2.59
N GLU A 52 5.67 -7.42 2.57
CA GLU A 52 6.90 -8.18 2.37
C GLU A 52 7.50 -7.95 0.97
N ALA A 53 6.67 -7.92 -0.09
CA ALA A 53 7.11 -7.58 -1.45
C ALA A 53 7.66 -6.15 -1.52
N LEU A 54 6.95 -5.19 -0.91
CA LEU A 54 7.35 -3.80 -0.84
C LEU A 54 8.66 -3.59 -0.08
N ALA A 55 8.90 -4.35 0.99
CA ALA A 55 10.16 -4.29 1.74
C ALA A 55 11.37 -4.73 0.90
N LEU A 56 11.17 -5.59 -0.10
CA LEU A 56 12.21 -6.05 -1.03
C LEU A 56 12.42 -5.08 -2.21
N ASP A 57 11.38 -4.34 -2.61
CA ASP A 57 11.44 -3.32 -3.65
C ASP A 57 10.56 -2.11 -3.27
N PRO A 58 11.09 -1.19 -2.43
CA PRO A 58 10.30 -0.11 -1.82
C PRO A 58 9.81 0.98 -2.79
N LYS A 59 10.31 0.99 -4.02
CA LYS A 59 9.93 1.98 -5.03
C LYS A 59 9.01 1.40 -6.11
N ASN A 60 8.68 0.14 -6.03
CA ASN A 60 7.80 -0.51 -7.00
C ASN A 60 6.38 0.05 -6.88
N PRO A 61 5.87 0.72 -7.92
CA PRO A 61 4.56 1.38 -7.83
C PRO A 61 3.41 0.38 -7.64
N GLU A 62 3.50 -0.81 -8.23
CA GLU A 62 2.49 -1.85 -8.10
C GLU A 62 2.44 -2.43 -6.67
N PHE A 63 3.61 -2.57 -6.02
CA PHE A 63 3.66 -3.04 -4.63
C PHE A 63 3.16 -1.98 -3.65
N LEU A 64 3.50 -0.69 -3.90
CA LEU A 64 2.98 0.44 -3.14
C LEU A 64 1.45 0.47 -3.21
N GLU A 65 0.89 0.50 -4.42
CA GLU A 65 -0.55 0.57 -4.63
C GLU A 65 -1.28 -0.62 -4.02
N SER A 66 -0.80 -1.84 -4.26
CA SER A 66 -1.39 -3.06 -3.72
C SER A 66 -1.37 -3.10 -2.19
N THR A 67 -0.28 -2.60 -1.58
CA THR A 67 -0.17 -2.51 -0.11
C THR A 67 -1.16 -1.49 0.44
N VAL A 68 -1.23 -0.30 -0.18
CA VAL A 68 -2.18 0.75 0.23
C VAL A 68 -3.62 0.26 0.13
N LEU A 69 -4.00 -0.38 -0.98
CA LEU A 69 -5.34 -0.93 -1.16
C LEU A 69 -5.70 -1.99 -0.11
N ALA A 70 -4.76 -2.88 0.22
CA ALA A 70 -4.99 -3.90 1.24
C ALA A 70 -5.16 -3.27 2.63
N LEU A 71 -4.36 -2.25 2.97
CA LEU A 71 -4.48 -1.51 4.23
C LEU A 71 -5.79 -0.73 4.30
N LEU A 72 -6.22 -0.08 3.21
CA LEU A 72 -7.52 0.58 3.13
C LEU A 72 -8.68 -0.38 3.35
N SER A 73 -8.58 -1.59 2.78
CA SER A 73 -9.59 -2.64 2.97
C SER A 73 -9.71 -3.11 4.42
N LEU A 74 -8.66 -2.90 5.22
CA LEU A 74 -8.64 -3.16 6.67
C LEU A 74 -9.07 -1.93 7.49
N GLY A 75 -9.27 -0.77 6.87
CA GLY A 75 -9.48 0.50 7.56
C GLY A 75 -8.22 1.06 8.24
N ASP A 76 -7.04 0.56 7.88
CA ASP A 76 -5.76 0.93 8.47
C ASP A 76 -5.16 2.15 7.75
N ILE A 77 -5.79 3.29 7.96
CA ILE A 77 -5.39 4.56 7.32
C ILE A 77 -4.01 5.01 7.80
N ASP A 78 -3.69 4.78 9.07
CA ASP A 78 -2.41 5.23 9.66
C ASP A 78 -1.21 4.61 8.96
N ARG A 79 -1.30 3.32 8.58
CA ARG A 79 -0.24 2.68 7.80
C ARG A 79 -0.32 2.96 6.31
N ALA A 80 -1.51 3.21 5.76
CA ALA A 80 -1.70 3.52 4.35
C ALA A 80 -1.18 4.91 3.98
N LEU A 81 -1.39 5.92 4.82
CA LEU A 81 -1.11 7.33 4.56
C LEU A 81 0.37 7.61 4.20
N PRO A 82 1.39 7.14 4.94
CA PRO A 82 2.78 7.38 4.55
C PRO A 82 3.14 6.76 3.19
N LEU A 83 2.58 5.61 2.83
CA LEU A 83 2.78 4.98 1.53
C LEU A 83 2.09 5.77 0.41
N ALA A 84 0.88 6.23 0.66
CA ALA A 84 0.14 7.08 -0.27
C ALA A 84 0.85 8.42 -0.54
N ARG A 85 1.50 9.01 0.47
CA ARG A 85 2.34 10.22 0.31
C ARG A 85 3.56 9.95 -0.61
N ILE A 86 4.16 8.76 -0.52
CA ILE A 86 5.24 8.36 -1.45
C ILE A 86 4.70 8.24 -2.88
N MET A 87 3.51 7.62 -3.04
CA MET A 87 2.86 7.52 -4.35
C MET A 87 2.49 8.90 -4.93
N ALA A 88 1.96 9.80 -4.11
CA ALA A 88 1.59 11.16 -4.52
C ALA A 88 2.79 12.01 -4.94
N ALA A 89 3.98 11.73 -4.39
CA ALA A 89 5.22 12.42 -4.75
C ALA A 89 5.92 11.80 -5.99
N SER A 90 5.34 10.80 -6.64
CA SER A 90 5.88 10.20 -7.86
C SER A 90 5.54 11.01 -9.10
N ASP A 91 6.24 10.74 -10.22
CA ASP A 91 5.99 11.43 -11.50
C ASP A 91 4.58 11.17 -12.06
N GLN A 92 3.92 10.10 -11.64
CA GLN A 92 2.57 9.73 -12.06
C GLN A 92 1.75 9.25 -10.85
N PRO A 93 1.30 10.17 -10.01
CA PRO A 93 0.49 9.83 -8.86
C PRO A 93 -0.87 9.28 -9.31
N GLY A 94 -1.21 8.10 -8.79
CA GLY A 94 -2.50 7.48 -9.09
C GLY A 94 -3.63 8.08 -8.24
N GLN A 95 -4.87 7.90 -8.71
CA GLN A 95 -6.09 8.36 -8.02
C GLN A 95 -6.17 7.90 -6.56
N ILE A 96 -5.68 6.69 -6.25
CA ILE A 96 -5.66 6.13 -4.89
C ILE A 96 -4.76 6.94 -3.95
N ALA A 97 -3.60 7.42 -4.46
CA ALA A 97 -2.72 8.27 -3.68
C ALA A 97 -3.43 9.56 -3.25
N TYR A 98 -4.13 10.20 -4.18
CA TYR A 98 -4.91 11.40 -3.88
C TYR A 98 -6.06 11.13 -2.90
N LEU A 99 -6.80 10.04 -3.09
CA LEU A 99 -7.88 9.65 -2.19
C LEU A 99 -7.39 9.53 -0.74
N VAL A 100 -6.28 8.81 -0.53
CA VAL A 100 -5.76 8.55 0.82
C VAL A 100 -5.14 9.80 1.43
N THR A 101 -4.39 10.59 0.66
CA THR A 101 -3.80 11.84 1.16
C THR A 101 -4.86 12.88 1.49
N THR A 102 -5.90 13.00 0.66
CA THR A 102 -7.07 13.86 0.93
C THR A 102 -7.80 13.43 2.20
N ALA A 103 -8.04 12.12 2.36
CA ALA A 103 -8.65 11.60 3.59
C ALA A 103 -7.79 11.87 4.83
N GLY A 104 -6.46 11.72 4.71
CA GLY A 104 -5.52 12.05 5.77
C GLY A 104 -5.55 13.53 6.16
N MET A 105 -5.53 14.44 5.18
CA MET A 105 -5.67 15.88 5.45
C MET A 105 -6.98 16.22 6.13
N ALA A 106 -8.07 15.58 5.71
CA ALA A 106 -9.39 15.79 6.34
C ALA A 106 -9.41 15.29 7.80
N GLN A 107 -8.78 14.16 8.08
CA GLN A 107 -8.67 13.63 9.44
C GLN A 107 -7.78 14.51 10.33
N GLU A 108 -6.73 15.11 9.76
CA GLU A 108 -5.84 16.07 10.43
C GLU A 108 -6.45 17.49 10.55
N GLU A 109 -7.67 17.68 10.06
CA GLU A 109 -8.34 19.01 9.96
C GLU A 109 -7.50 20.04 9.17
N ASN A 110 -6.66 19.58 8.27
CA ASN A 110 -5.83 20.44 7.42
C ASN A 110 -6.65 20.99 6.24
N TYR A 111 -7.67 21.77 6.55
CA TYR A 111 -8.56 22.34 5.55
C TYR A 111 -7.86 23.32 4.59
N ALA A 112 -6.85 24.04 5.08
CA ALA A 112 -6.04 24.91 4.22
C ALA A 112 -5.31 24.10 3.14
N GLY A 113 -4.69 22.98 3.51
CA GLY A 113 -4.03 22.08 2.54
C GLY A 113 -5.00 21.49 1.52
N LEU A 114 -6.23 21.15 1.94
CA LEU A 114 -7.28 20.68 1.03
C LEU A 114 -7.74 21.75 0.02
N ILE A 115 -7.77 23.02 0.43
CA ILE A 115 -8.13 24.14 -0.44
C ILE A 115 -6.99 24.39 -1.46
N GLU A 116 -5.74 24.32 -1.01
CA GLU A 116 -4.56 24.55 -1.85
C GLU A 116 -4.30 23.41 -2.84
N GLN A 117 -4.76 22.19 -2.54
CA GLN A 117 -4.58 21.03 -3.41
C GLN A 117 -5.19 21.32 -4.79
N SER A 118 -4.33 21.46 -5.81
CA SER A 118 -4.77 21.78 -7.16
C SER A 118 -5.31 20.54 -7.88
N ALA A 119 -6.48 20.67 -8.49
CA ALA A 119 -7.02 19.64 -9.38
C ALA A 119 -6.20 19.48 -10.68
N ASP A 120 -5.40 20.50 -11.05
CA ASP A 120 -4.57 20.48 -12.25
C ASP A 120 -3.34 19.58 -12.09
N GLU A 121 -2.92 19.31 -10.85
CA GLU A 121 -1.79 18.42 -10.53
C GLU A 121 -2.21 16.95 -10.38
N GLY A 122 -3.50 16.65 -10.55
CA GLY A 122 -4.11 15.35 -10.35
C GLY A 122 -5.02 15.34 -9.11
N GLY A 123 -5.98 14.44 -9.10
CA GLY A 123 -6.99 14.36 -8.04
C GLY A 123 -7.71 13.02 -8.04
N ILE A 124 -8.77 12.95 -7.25
CA ILE A 124 -9.69 11.82 -7.22
C ILE A 124 -10.61 11.88 -8.43
N GLY A 125 -11.01 13.11 -8.78
CA GLY A 125 -11.85 13.46 -9.92
C GLY A 125 -12.54 14.79 -9.68
N PRO A 126 -12.88 15.55 -10.74
CA PRO A 126 -13.31 16.96 -10.65
C PRO A 126 -14.44 17.18 -9.65
N TRP A 127 -15.44 16.29 -9.64
CA TRP A 127 -16.58 16.38 -8.73
C TRP A 127 -16.19 16.16 -7.27
N VAL A 128 -15.39 15.12 -7.00
CA VAL A 128 -14.97 14.78 -5.63
C VAL A 128 -14.06 15.87 -5.11
N ASP A 129 -13.10 16.30 -5.90
CA ASP A 129 -12.12 17.33 -5.54
C ASP A 129 -12.82 18.67 -5.26
N GLY A 130 -13.79 19.03 -6.10
CA GLY A 130 -14.59 20.22 -5.89
C GLY A 130 -15.47 20.18 -4.64
N LEU A 131 -16.08 19.03 -4.34
CA LEU A 131 -16.85 18.85 -3.11
C LEU A 131 -15.94 18.89 -1.88
N VAL A 132 -14.77 18.28 -1.93
CA VAL A 132 -13.77 18.34 -0.85
C VAL A 132 -13.36 19.78 -0.56
N LYS A 133 -13.11 20.59 -1.61
CA LYS A 133 -12.80 22.02 -1.45
C LYS A 133 -13.96 22.80 -0.84
N ALA A 134 -15.19 22.56 -1.30
CA ALA A 134 -16.36 23.22 -0.72
C ALA A 134 -16.48 22.93 0.79
N TRP A 135 -16.31 21.66 1.21
CA TRP A 135 -16.31 21.29 2.61
C TRP A 135 -15.11 21.85 3.38
N ALA A 136 -13.93 21.93 2.77
CA ALA A 136 -12.75 22.53 3.38
C ALA A 136 -12.95 24.04 3.66
N HIS A 137 -13.62 24.76 2.76
CA HIS A 137 -14.03 26.15 3.01
C HIS A 137 -14.98 26.26 4.21
N VAL A 138 -15.91 25.33 4.40
CA VAL A 138 -16.72 25.26 5.62
C VAL A 138 -15.82 25.05 6.85
N GLY A 139 -14.85 24.17 6.75
CA GLY A 139 -13.89 23.86 7.84
C GLY A 139 -13.08 25.08 8.30
N VAL A 140 -12.68 25.96 7.38
CA VAL A 140 -12.00 27.24 7.73
C VAL A 140 -12.98 28.37 8.07
N GLY A 141 -14.30 28.14 8.05
CA GLY A 141 -15.31 29.12 8.37
C GLY A 141 -15.71 30.09 7.22
N ASP A 142 -15.20 29.83 6.00
CA ASP A 142 -15.53 30.64 4.82
C ASP A 142 -16.77 30.07 4.08
N MET A 143 -17.93 30.34 4.63
CA MET A 143 -19.21 29.88 4.06
C MET A 143 -19.47 30.47 2.67
N THR A 144 -18.99 31.69 2.39
CA THR A 144 -19.20 32.35 1.10
C THR A 144 -18.44 31.61 -0.01
N ALA A 145 -17.16 31.29 0.22
CA ALA A 145 -16.37 30.53 -0.70
C ALA A 145 -16.92 29.10 -0.87
N ALA A 146 -17.38 28.48 0.21
CA ALA A 146 -17.99 27.14 0.18
C ALA A 146 -19.21 27.10 -0.76
N ILE A 147 -20.14 28.05 -0.64
CA ILE A 147 -21.34 28.14 -1.49
C ILE A 147 -20.93 28.41 -2.95
N THR A 148 -19.99 29.33 -3.18
CA THR A 148 -19.51 29.64 -4.54
C THR A 148 -18.93 28.41 -5.19
N GLN A 149 -18.07 27.69 -4.50
CA GLN A 149 -17.45 26.44 -5.01
C GLN A 149 -18.51 25.38 -5.35
N PHE A 150 -19.53 25.23 -4.51
CA PHE A 150 -20.62 24.29 -4.74
C PHE A 150 -21.50 24.69 -5.95
N ASP A 151 -21.83 25.99 -6.07
CA ASP A 151 -22.63 26.52 -7.19
C ASP A 151 -21.90 26.37 -8.52
N ASP A 152 -20.57 26.53 -8.54
CA ASP A 152 -19.78 26.36 -9.75
C ASP A 152 -19.76 24.90 -10.19
N LEU A 153 -19.58 23.96 -9.27
CA LEU A 153 -19.69 22.52 -9.56
C LEU A 153 -21.05 22.14 -10.14
N SER A 154 -22.13 22.76 -9.63
CA SER A 154 -23.48 22.45 -10.08
C SER A 154 -23.78 22.93 -11.50
N LYS A 155 -23.00 23.88 -12.05
CA LYS A 155 -23.13 24.39 -13.42
C LYS A 155 -22.39 23.50 -14.44
N GLU A 156 -21.39 22.73 -13.97
CA GLU A 156 -20.59 21.83 -14.82
C GLU A 156 -21.22 20.42 -14.95
N ALA A 157 -22.35 20.17 -14.25
CA ALA A 157 -23.12 18.94 -14.28
C ALA A 157 -24.10 18.89 -15.43
#